data_3a3ad962bc49d64610c1a9919a846a9c
#
_entry.id   3a3ad962bc49d64610c1a9919a846a9c
#
_cell.length_a   1.000
_cell.length_b   1.000
_cell.length_c   1.000
_cell.angle_alpha   90.00
_cell.angle_beta   90.00
_cell.angle_gamma   90.00
#
_symmetry.space_group_name_H-M   'P 1'
#
loop_
_entity.id
_entity.type
_entity.pdbx_description
1 polymer ?
#
loop_
_entity_poly.entity_id
_entity_poly.type
_entity_poly.pdbx_seq_one_letter_code
_entity_poly.pdbx_strand_id
1 'polypeptide(L)'
;MPVALITGCSSGIGRALADTFKNAGFTVLATARKAEDVAALQGAGFKAVQLDVNDGPALGALSEEINQQYGGLDVLINNAGYGAMGPLLDGGVQALQRQFETNVFAVVGVTRAMFPVLRRSRGLVVNIGSVSGVLVTPFAGAYCASKAAVHALSDALRMELAPFSIRVMEVQPGAIASSFAKNAGAEAEQLLNEQSPWWPLREGIRARAKASQDKPTPASEFAADLLKAVQQDKPPRLVRIGNGSRALPLLANLLPKGLLEKGLMKRFGLGAKL
;
A
#
# COMPACT_ATOMS: atom_id res chain seq x y z
N MET A 1 -6.52 -0.87 26.17
CA MET A 1 -6.79 -0.24 24.87
C MET A 1 -6.11 -1.06 23.80
N PRO A 2 -6.75 -1.36 22.68
CA PRO A 2 -6.10 -2.13 21.62
C PRO A 2 -4.92 -1.36 21.02
N VAL A 3 -3.88 -2.09 20.60
CA VAL A 3 -2.64 -1.54 20.05
C VAL A 3 -2.61 -1.74 18.54
N ALA A 4 -2.35 -0.68 17.79
CA ALA A 4 -2.22 -0.71 16.33
C ALA A 4 -0.84 -0.18 15.90
N LEU A 5 -0.12 -0.94 15.09
CA LEU A 5 1.08 -0.51 14.40
C LEU A 5 0.73 -0.20 12.94
N ILE A 6 1.01 1.02 12.50
CA ILE A 6 0.71 1.46 11.12
C ILE A 6 2.01 1.93 10.47
N THR A 7 2.39 1.30 9.36
CA THR A 7 3.60 1.68 8.64
C THR A 7 3.32 2.79 7.62
N GLY A 8 4.25 3.77 7.48
CA GLY A 8 4.16 4.83 6.48
C GLY A 8 3.10 5.89 6.76
N CYS A 9 3.15 6.51 7.96
CA CYS A 9 2.16 7.49 8.44
C CYS A 9 2.52 8.96 8.13
N SER A 10 3.56 9.24 7.36
CA SER A 10 3.96 10.62 7.04
C SER A 10 2.89 11.41 6.28
N SER A 11 2.05 10.74 5.49
CA SER A 11 1.01 11.39 4.69
C SER A 11 -0.07 10.40 4.21
N GLY A 12 -1.08 10.91 3.50
CA GLY A 12 -2.05 10.12 2.74
C GLY A 12 -2.82 9.10 3.57
N ILE A 13 -2.93 7.88 3.06
CA ILE A 13 -3.70 6.80 3.69
C ILE A 13 -3.16 6.49 5.09
N GLY A 14 -1.85 6.34 5.25
CA GLY A 14 -1.25 6.00 6.55
C GLY A 14 -1.52 7.04 7.62
N ARG A 15 -1.45 8.32 7.28
CA ARG A 15 -1.77 9.42 8.21
C ARG A 15 -3.26 9.41 8.58
N ALA A 16 -4.14 9.29 7.61
CA ALA A 16 -5.57 9.24 7.86
C ALA A 16 -5.97 8.03 8.72
N LEU A 17 -5.34 6.87 8.49
CA LEU A 17 -5.52 5.69 9.34
C LEU A 17 -5.06 5.96 10.77
N ALA A 18 -3.88 6.56 10.95
CA ALA A 18 -3.37 6.87 12.29
C ALA A 18 -4.33 7.79 13.06
N ASP A 19 -4.81 8.87 12.42
CA ASP A 19 -5.79 9.79 13.01
C ASP A 19 -7.11 9.06 13.36
N THR A 20 -7.64 8.25 12.45
CA THR A 20 -8.92 7.55 12.62
C THR A 20 -8.85 6.50 13.74
N PHE A 21 -7.79 5.69 13.77
CA PHE A 21 -7.63 4.67 14.81
C PHE A 21 -7.38 5.28 16.19
N LYS A 22 -6.58 6.36 16.28
CA LYS A 22 -6.38 7.11 17.53
C LYS A 22 -7.70 7.63 18.07
N ASN A 23 -8.54 8.26 17.23
CA ASN A 23 -9.84 8.79 17.61
C ASN A 23 -10.83 7.68 18.04
N ALA A 24 -10.62 6.45 17.56
CA ALA A 24 -11.40 5.27 17.96
C ALA A 24 -10.86 4.58 19.24
N GLY A 25 -9.90 5.17 19.93
CA GLY A 25 -9.39 4.68 21.21
C GLY A 25 -8.28 3.63 21.11
N PHE A 26 -7.64 3.47 19.94
CA PHE A 26 -6.44 2.64 19.81
C PHE A 26 -5.20 3.37 20.33
N THR A 27 -4.30 2.64 20.95
CA THR A 27 -2.91 3.07 21.07
C THR A 27 -2.24 2.88 19.72
N VAL A 28 -1.98 3.98 18.99
CA VAL A 28 -1.41 3.94 17.64
C VAL A 28 0.09 4.18 17.68
N LEU A 29 0.86 3.20 17.22
CA LEU A 29 2.27 3.32 16.89
C LEU A 29 2.37 3.72 15.41
N ALA A 30 2.60 5.01 15.17
CA ALA A 30 2.66 5.56 13.81
C ALA A 30 4.11 5.62 13.35
N THR A 31 4.45 4.99 12.21
CA THR A 31 5.85 5.00 11.75
C THR A 31 6.07 5.88 10.53
N ALA A 32 7.23 6.48 10.47
CA ALA A 32 7.73 7.20 9.30
C ALA A 32 9.25 7.00 9.17
N ARG A 33 9.77 7.12 7.95
CA ARG A 33 11.20 6.89 7.68
C ARG A 33 12.06 8.10 8.05
N LYS A 34 11.57 9.30 7.78
CA LYS A 34 12.31 10.53 7.98
C LYS A 34 12.08 11.10 9.37
N ALA A 35 13.13 11.60 10.00
CA ALA A 35 13.05 12.19 11.34
C ALA A 35 12.08 13.38 11.42
N GLU A 36 12.03 14.22 10.37
CA GLU A 36 11.09 15.34 10.28
C GLU A 36 9.62 14.89 10.30
N ASP A 37 9.29 13.80 9.61
CA ASP A 37 7.94 13.23 9.60
C ASP A 37 7.57 12.64 10.98
N VAL A 38 8.55 12.01 11.65
CA VAL A 38 8.37 11.48 13.01
C VAL A 38 8.10 12.63 13.98
N ALA A 39 8.88 13.72 13.92
CA ALA A 39 8.66 14.90 14.77
C ALA A 39 7.26 15.51 14.54
N ALA A 40 6.81 15.58 13.27
CA ALA A 40 5.47 16.06 12.93
C ALA A 40 4.35 15.14 13.49
N LEU A 41 4.56 13.82 13.49
CA LEU A 41 3.64 12.86 14.10
C LEU A 41 3.62 13.00 15.62
N GLN A 42 4.79 13.18 16.27
CA GLN A 42 4.89 13.43 17.71
C GLN A 42 4.18 14.72 18.12
N GLY A 43 4.40 15.80 17.35
CA GLY A 43 3.70 17.07 17.55
C GLY A 43 2.17 16.95 17.43
N ALA A 44 1.67 15.99 16.65
CA ALA A 44 0.25 15.64 16.55
C ALA A 44 -0.22 14.67 17.66
N GLY A 45 0.63 14.35 18.63
CA GLY A 45 0.32 13.52 19.78
C GLY A 45 0.22 12.02 19.48
N PHE A 46 0.96 11.52 18.47
CA PHE A 46 1.13 10.08 18.23
C PHE A 46 2.35 9.53 18.98
N LYS A 47 2.32 8.24 19.30
CA LYS A 47 3.52 7.48 19.58
C LYS A 47 4.19 7.19 18.25
N ALA A 48 5.09 8.08 17.83
CA ALA A 48 5.72 8.02 16.53
C ALA A 48 7.08 7.32 16.62
N VAL A 49 7.34 6.41 15.69
CA VAL A 49 8.56 5.62 15.60
C VAL A 49 9.26 5.88 14.28
N GLN A 50 10.54 6.21 14.33
CA GLN A 50 11.36 6.26 13.12
C GLN A 50 11.64 4.83 12.67
N LEU A 51 11.18 4.47 11.47
CA LEU A 51 11.31 3.11 10.95
C LEU A 51 11.45 3.11 9.43
N ASP A 52 12.54 2.53 8.95
CA ASP A 52 12.56 1.97 7.59
C ASP A 52 12.02 0.54 7.68
N VAL A 53 10.99 0.24 6.91
CA VAL A 53 10.34 -1.08 6.89
C VAL A 53 11.25 -2.20 6.36
N ASN A 54 12.40 -1.84 5.78
CA ASN A 54 13.42 -2.79 5.32
C ASN A 54 14.54 -3.01 6.36
N ASP A 55 14.53 -2.29 7.48
CA ASP A 55 15.52 -2.44 8.55
C ASP A 55 15.11 -3.54 9.53
N GLY A 56 15.61 -4.76 9.28
CA GLY A 56 15.32 -5.94 10.11
C GLY A 56 15.68 -5.76 11.59
N PRO A 57 16.88 -5.29 11.96
CA PRO A 57 17.24 -4.95 13.33
C PRO A 57 16.28 -3.99 14.02
N ALA A 58 15.92 -2.87 13.37
CA ALA A 58 14.95 -1.91 13.90
C ALA A 58 13.56 -2.51 14.09
N LEU A 59 13.12 -3.36 13.18
CA LEU A 59 11.86 -4.11 13.31
C LEU A 59 11.89 -5.06 14.52
N GLY A 60 13.00 -5.75 14.75
CA GLY A 60 13.18 -6.62 15.91
C GLY A 60 13.10 -5.83 17.23
N ALA A 61 13.81 -4.72 17.34
CA ALA A 61 13.78 -3.84 18.50
C ALA A 61 12.36 -3.30 18.78
N LEU A 62 11.63 -2.87 17.73
CA LEU A 62 10.26 -2.41 17.86
C LEU A 62 9.32 -3.51 18.37
N SER A 63 9.50 -4.75 17.90
CA SER A 63 8.71 -5.90 18.38
C SER A 63 8.91 -6.15 19.87
N GLU A 64 10.16 -6.08 20.34
CA GLU A 64 10.48 -6.21 21.75
C GLU A 64 9.89 -5.07 22.58
N GLU A 65 9.99 -3.82 22.10
CA GLU A 65 9.39 -2.66 22.77
C GLU A 65 7.87 -2.83 22.89
N ILE A 66 7.18 -3.24 21.82
CA ILE A 66 5.74 -3.51 21.83
C ILE A 66 5.40 -4.59 22.86
N ASN A 67 6.22 -5.65 22.92
CA ASN A 67 6.04 -6.71 23.89
C ASN A 67 6.15 -6.22 25.34
N GLN A 68 7.15 -5.42 25.63
CA GLN A 68 7.43 -4.89 26.98
C GLN A 68 6.38 -3.88 27.43
N GLN A 69 5.99 -2.97 26.54
CA GLN A 69 5.07 -1.86 26.89
C GLN A 69 3.60 -2.24 26.84
N TYR A 70 3.20 -3.16 25.94
CA TYR A 70 1.79 -3.44 25.66
C TYR A 70 1.43 -4.92 25.79
N GLY A 71 2.40 -5.82 25.85
CA GLY A 71 2.17 -7.27 25.95
C GLY A 71 1.74 -7.94 24.66
N GLY A 72 1.35 -7.18 23.63
CA GLY A 72 0.89 -7.71 22.34
C GLY A 72 0.53 -6.63 21.32
N LEU A 73 0.18 -7.05 20.10
CA LEU A 73 -0.21 -6.19 18.98
C LEU A 73 -1.54 -6.67 18.40
N ASP A 74 -2.58 -5.85 18.54
CA ASP A 74 -3.93 -6.22 18.08
C ASP A 74 -4.11 -6.03 16.58
N VAL A 75 -3.51 -4.97 16.01
CA VAL A 75 -3.63 -4.67 14.57
C VAL A 75 -2.27 -4.25 14.00
N LEU A 76 -1.82 -4.93 12.97
CA LEU A 76 -0.70 -4.52 12.13
C LEU A 76 -1.24 -4.04 10.78
N ILE A 77 -0.95 -2.79 10.39
CA ILE A 77 -1.30 -2.26 9.06
C ILE A 77 -0.03 -2.05 8.25
N ASN A 78 0.23 -2.94 7.31
CA ASN A 78 1.28 -2.82 6.30
C ASN A 78 0.80 -1.86 5.21
N ASN A 79 1.03 -0.55 5.44
CA ASN A 79 0.62 0.52 4.53
C ASN A 79 1.81 1.16 3.79
N ALA A 80 3.01 1.12 4.35
CA ALA A 80 4.20 1.68 3.70
C ALA A 80 4.35 1.16 2.26
N GLY A 81 4.51 2.07 1.31
CA GLY A 81 4.62 1.75 -0.10
C GLY A 81 4.57 2.98 -0.98
N TYR A 82 4.99 2.82 -2.21
CA TYR A 82 4.97 3.88 -3.23
C TYR A 82 4.67 3.29 -4.60
N GLY A 83 4.48 4.14 -5.61
CA GLY A 83 4.26 3.72 -6.99
C GLY A 83 5.31 4.32 -7.91
N ALA A 84 6.18 3.49 -8.47
CA ALA A 84 7.04 3.86 -9.58
C ALA A 84 6.23 3.73 -10.88
N MET A 85 6.11 4.84 -11.61
CA MET A 85 5.41 4.91 -12.90
C MET A 85 6.41 5.22 -14.00
N GLY A 86 6.31 4.50 -15.10
CA GLY A 86 7.19 4.65 -16.26
C GLY A 86 7.20 3.38 -17.11
N PRO A 87 7.87 3.42 -18.28
CA PRO A 87 8.07 2.23 -19.10
C PRO A 87 8.88 1.19 -18.33
N LEU A 88 8.40 -0.06 -18.32
CA LEU A 88 9.03 -1.12 -17.53
C LEU A 88 10.49 -1.39 -17.94
N LEU A 89 10.78 -1.25 -19.24
CA LEU A 89 12.14 -1.48 -19.75
C LEU A 89 13.09 -0.33 -19.45
N ASP A 90 12.62 0.92 -19.44
CA ASP A 90 13.45 2.07 -19.05
C ASP A 90 13.80 2.03 -17.56
N GLY A 91 12.86 1.66 -16.71
CA GLY A 91 13.11 1.46 -15.29
C GLY A 91 14.01 0.27 -14.97
N GLY A 92 13.96 -0.74 -15.83
CA GLY A 92 14.77 -1.95 -15.73
C GLY A 92 14.59 -2.74 -14.44
N VAL A 93 15.51 -3.66 -14.22
CA VAL A 93 15.49 -4.55 -13.03
C VAL A 93 15.64 -3.76 -11.73
N GLN A 94 16.46 -2.71 -11.73
CA GLN A 94 16.75 -1.90 -10.53
C GLN A 94 15.50 -1.17 -10.02
N ALA A 95 14.68 -0.60 -10.90
CA ALA A 95 13.42 0.03 -10.50
C ALA A 95 12.42 -1.00 -9.97
N LEU A 96 12.38 -2.18 -10.59
CA LEU A 96 11.56 -3.29 -10.12
C LEU A 96 12.00 -3.77 -8.72
N GLN A 97 13.30 -3.95 -8.49
CA GLN A 97 13.84 -4.34 -7.19
C GLN A 97 13.47 -3.33 -6.11
N ARG A 98 13.73 -2.03 -6.32
CA ARG A 98 13.35 -0.99 -5.34
C ARG A 98 11.85 -0.97 -5.04
N GLN A 99 11.01 -1.21 -6.07
CA GLN A 99 9.56 -1.27 -5.88
C GLN A 99 9.16 -2.48 -5.02
N PHE A 100 9.80 -3.63 -5.24
CA PHE A 100 9.53 -4.86 -4.50
C PHE A 100 10.07 -4.81 -3.07
N GLU A 101 11.24 -4.23 -2.84
CA GLU A 101 11.80 -4.05 -1.49
C GLU A 101 10.78 -3.44 -0.53
N THR A 102 10.22 -2.28 -0.91
CA THR A 102 9.28 -1.57 -0.03
C THR A 102 7.87 -2.17 -0.08
N ASN A 103 7.37 -2.51 -1.29
CA ASN A 103 5.95 -2.87 -1.43
C ASN A 103 5.66 -4.35 -1.13
N VAL A 104 6.67 -5.22 -1.21
CA VAL A 104 6.49 -6.68 -1.13
C VAL A 104 7.31 -7.28 0.00
N PHE A 105 8.64 -7.14 -0.04
CA PHE A 105 9.51 -7.80 0.94
C PHE A 105 9.31 -7.22 2.33
N ALA A 106 9.11 -5.91 2.45
CA ALA A 106 8.79 -5.28 3.72
C ALA A 106 7.49 -5.80 4.34
N VAL A 107 6.46 -6.14 3.55
CA VAL A 107 5.21 -6.72 4.09
C VAL A 107 5.50 -8.02 4.85
N VAL A 108 6.34 -8.88 4.28
CA VAL A 108 6.75 -10.14 4.91
C VAL A 108 7.69 -9.86 6.09
N GLY A 109 8.67 -8.97 5.91
CA GLY A 109 9.66 -8.61 6.93
C GLY A 109 9.01 -8.05 8.19
N VAL A 110 8.12 -7.06 8.04
CA VAL A 110 7.37 -6.46 9.16
C VAL A 110 6.46 -7.49 9.83
N THR A 111 5.70 -8.26 9.04
CA THR A 111 4.80 -9.29 9.60
C THR A 111 5.58 -10.35 10.38
N ARG A 112 6.73 -10.79 9.86
CA ARG A 112 7.63 -11.74 10.54
C ARG A 112 8.16 -11.18 11.86
N ALA A 113 8.63 -9.94 11.86
CA ALA A 113 9.15 -9.30 13.08
C ALA A 113 8.05 -9.11 14.14
N MET A 114 6.84 -8.77 13.72
CA MET A 114 5.69 -8.58 14.62
C MET A 114 4.97 -9.88 14.98
N PHE A 115 5.33 -11.02 14.39
CA PHE A 115 4.65 -12.30 14.64
C PHE A 115 4.56 -12.68 16.12
N PRO A 116 5.63 -12.54 16.97
CA PRO A 116 5.54 -12.89 18.39
C PRO A 116 4.46 -12.11 19.13
N VAL A 117 4.35 -10.80 18.89
CA VAL A 117 3.37 -9.92 19.57
C VAL A 117 1.96 -10.05 18.97
N LEU A 118 1.84 -10.28 17.66
CA LEU A 118 0.56 -10.63 17.01
C LEU A 118 -0.02 -11.95 17.53
N ARG A 119 0.83 -12.96 17.74
CA ARG A 119 0.42 -14.25 18.28
C ARG A 119 -0.15 -14.13 19.69
N ARG A 120 0.42 -13.28 20.53
CA ARG A 120 -0.05 -13.05 21.92
C ARG A 120 -1.47 -12.47 21.93
N SER A 121 -1.74 -11.48 21.08
CA SER A 121 -3.05 -10.83 20.97
C SER A 121 -4.05 -11.57 20.08
N ARG A 122 -3.61 -12.62 19.34
CA ARG A 122 -4.41 -13.22 18.25
C ARG A 122 -4.86 -12.13 17.26
N GLY A 123 -3.93 -11.26 16.90
CA GLY A 123 -4.19 -10.01 16.23
C GLY A 123 -4.67 -10.14 14.78
N LEU A 124 -4.77 -8.98 14.12
CA LEU A 124 -5.14 -8.85 12.72
C LEU A 124 -4.01 -8.19 11.94
N VAL A 125 -3.57 -8.82 10.86
CA VAL A 125 -2.68 -8.22 9.85
C VAL A 125 -3.55 -7.65 8.74
N VAL A 126 -3.32 -6.38 8.40
CA VAL A 126 -3.99 -5.67 7.31
C VAL A 126 -2.95 -5.29 6.27
N ASN A 127 -3.03 -5.84 5.08
CA ASN A 127 -2.12 -5.54 3.97
C ASN A 127 -2.78 -4.60 2.97
N ILE A 128 -2.18 -3.43 2.74
CA ILE A 128 -2.68 -2.46 1.76
C ILE A 128 -2.19 -2.85 0.37
N GLY A 129 -3.04 -3.57 -0.35
CA GLY A 129 -2.91 -3.92 -1.75
C GLY A 129 -3.23 -2.76 -2.70
N SER A 130 -3.92 -3.04 -3.80
CA SER A 130 -4.46 -2.06 -4.76
C SER A 130 -5.33 -2.76 -5.79
N VAL A 131 -6.31 -2.07 -6.38
CA VAL A 131 -6.97 -2.51 -7.62
C VAL A 131 -5.98 -2.74 -8.77
N SER A 132 -4.82 -2.08 -8.73
CA SER A 132 -3.73 -2.27 -9.70
C SER A 132 -3.06 -3.63 -9.62
N GLY A 133 -3.24 -4.37 -8.53
CA GLY A 133 -2.85 -5.78 -8.44
C GLY A 133 -3.79 -6.73 -9.20
N VAL A 134 -4.98 -6.25 -9.58
CA VAL A 134 -5.97 -7.00 -10.37
C VAL A 134 -6.01 -6.50 -11.81
N LEU A 135 -6.08 -5.17 -12.00
CA LEU A 135 -6.10 -4.52 -13.32
C LEU A 135 -4.73 -3.92 -13.64
N VAL A 136 -3.97 -4.58 -14.49
CA VAL A 136 -2.68 -4.07 -14.97
C VAL A 136 -2.90 -2.95 -15.98
N THR A 137 -2.10 -1.89 -15.88
CA THR A 137 -2.14 -0.75 -16.81
C THR A 137 -0.76 -0.46 -17.39
N PRO A 138 -0.66 0.08 -18.60
CA PRO A 138 0.61 0.55 -19.16
C PRO A 138 1.31 1.52 -18.19
N PHE A 139 2.62 1.60 -18.26
CA PHE A 139 3.47 2.51 -17.48
C PHE A 139 3.36 2.38 -15.95
N ALA A 140 2.79 1.26 -15.47
CA ALA A 140 2.71 0.94 -14.05
C ALA A 140 3.08 -0.53 -13.77
N GLY A 141 3.83 -1.17 -14.67
CA GLY A 141 4.10 -2.61 -14.61
C GLY A 141 4.72 -3.07 -13.30
N ALA A 142 5.78 -2.38 -12.84
CA ALA A 142 6.43 -2.68 -11.56
C ALA A 142 5.49 -2.55 -10.37
N TYR A 143 4.70 -1.48 -10.32
CA TYR A 143 3.72 -1.26 -9.27
C TYR A 143 2.60 -2.33 -9.29
N CYS A 144 2.03 -2.60 -10.46
CA CYS A 144 0.98 -3.62 -10.61
C CYS A 144 1.49 -5.01 -10.17
N ALA A 145 2.68 -5.40 -10.60
CA ALA A 145 3.30 -6.67 -10.21
C ALA A 145 3.53 -6.72 -8.69
N SER A 146 4.03 -5.65 -8.07
CA SER A 146 4.23 -5.60 -6.62
C SER A 146 2.91 -5.76 -5.85
N LYS A 147 1.83 -5.14 -6.32
CA LYS A 147 0.52 -5.25 -5.65
C LYS A 147 -0.15 -6.60 -5.89
N ALA A 148 0.03 -7.22 -7.05
CA ALA A 148 -0.38 -8.60 -7.29
C ALA A 148 0.37 -9.58 -6.38
N ALA A 149 1.67 -9.37 -6.15
CA ALA A 149 2.45 -10.16 -5.21
C ALA A 149 1.93 -10.00 -3.76
N VAL A 150 1.57 -8.78 -3.33
CA VAL A 150 0.97 -8.55 -2.00
C VAL A 150 -0.35 -9.31 -1.84
N HIS A 151 -1.19 -9.39 -2.89
CA HIS A 151 -2.43 -10.17 -2.85
C HIS A 151 -2.14 -11.66 -2.63
N ALA A 152 -1.24 -12.24 -3.42
CA ALA A 152 -0.86 -13.64 -3.27
C ALA A 152 -0.24 -13.94 -1.90
N LEU A 153 0.64 -13.06 -1.41
CA LEU A 153 1.23 -13.17 -0.07
C LEU A 153 0.18 -13.05 1.04
N SER A 154 -0.82 -12.20 0.87
CA SER A 154 -1.93 -12.06 1.84
C SER A 154 -2.76 -13.34 1.93
N ASP A 155 -2.99 -14.01 0.80
CA ASP A 155 -3.69 -15.30 0.77
C ASP A 155 -2.87 -16.40 1.45
N ALA A 156 -1.56 -16.49 1.16
CA ALA A 156 -0.67 -17.45 1.82
C ALA A 156 -0.60 -17.20 3.34
N LEU A 157 -0.32 -15.97 3.75
CA LEU A 157 -0.25 -15.59 5.16
C LEU A 157 -1.57 -15.88 5.90
N ARG A 158 -2.72 -15.72 5.25
CA ARG A 158 -4.02 -16.02 5.87
C ARG A 158 -4.16 -17.49 6.23
N MET A 159 -3.66 -18.38 5.38
CA MET A 159 -3.67 -19.82 5.64
C MET A 159 -2.61 -20.23 6.67
N GLU A 160 -1.40 -19.70 6.55
CA GLU A 160 -0.26 -20.04 7.40
C GLU A 160 -0.41 -19.51 8.82
N LEU A 161 -1.06 -18.35 9.02
CA LEU A 161 -1.26 -17.72 10.33
C LEU A 161 -2.56 -18.19 11.03
N ALA A 162 -3.45 -18.87 10.34
CA ALA A 162 -4.70 -19.38 10.90
C ALA A 162 -4.51 -20.31 12.11
N PRO A 163 -3.53 -21.24 12.16
CA PRO A 163 -3.28 -22.07 13.34
C PRO A 163 -2.93 -21.27 14.60
N PHE A 164 -2.44 -20.04 14.45
CA PHE A 164 -2.12 -19.13 15.55
C PHE A 164 -3.28 -18.19 15.91
N SER A 165 -4.44 -18.35 15.27
CA SER A 165 -5.60 -17.46 15.40
C SER A 165 -5.32 -16.02 14.99
N ILE A 166 -4.27 -15.78 14.19
CA ILE A 166 -3.97 -14.48 13.59
C ILE A 166 -4.74 -14.37 12.27
N ARG A 167 -5.49 -13.31 12.12
CA ARG A 167 -6.29 -13.05 10.91
C ARG A 167 -5.51 -12.20 9.92
N VAL A 168 -5.79 -12.33 8.64
CA VAL A 168 -5.18 -11.51 7.59
C VAL A 168 -6.27 -10.94 6.68
N MET A 169 -6.29 -9.61 6.57
CA MET A 169 -7.18 -8.85 5.70
C MET A 169 -6.37 -8.21 4.57
N GLU A 170 -6.80 -8.41 3.37
CA GLU A 170 -6.32 -7.68 2.19
C GLU A 170 -7.23 -6.48 1.94
N VAL A 171 -6.64 -5.32 1.67
CA VAL A 171 -7.39 -4.13 1.27
C VAL A 171 -6.98 -3.73 -0.14
N GLN A 172 -7.95 -3.54 -1.02
CA GLN A 172 -7.74 -3.09 -2.41
C GLN A 172 -8.29 -1.66 -2.58
N PRO A 173 -7.48 -0.61 -2.30
CA PRO A 173 -7.86 0.76 -2.58
C PRO A 173 -8.09 1.00 -4.09
N GLY A 174 -9.12 1.77 -4.40
CA GLY A 174 -9.25 2.44 -5.68
C GLY A 174 -8.48 3.76 -5.71
N ALA A 175 -9.06 4.81 -6.32
CA ALA A 175 -8.49 6.15 -6.29
C ALA A 175 -8.74 6.80 -4.93
N ILE A 176 -7.66 7.13 -4.20
CA ILE A 176 -7.69 7.77 -2.88
C ILE A 176 -6.88 9.06 -2.94
N ALA A 177 -7.43 10.15 -2.39
CA ALA A 177 -6.75 11.43 -2.26
C ALA A 177 -5.53 11.31 -1.34
N SER A 178 -4.33 11.41 -1.90
CA SER A 178 -3.08 11.22 -1.17
C SER A 178 -1.90 11.81 -1.95
N SER A 179 -0.74 11.91 -1.30
CA SER A 179 0.52 12.29 -1.94
C SER A 179 1.05 11.25 -2.95
N PHE A 180 0.38 10.10 -3.08
CA PHE A 180 0.83 9.00 -3.94
C PHE A 180 1.05 9.43 -5.38
N ALA A 181 0.11 10.18 -5.99
CA ALA A 181 0.26 10.63 -7.37
C ALA A 181 1.36 11.69 -7.55
N LYS A 182 1.58 12.56 -6.53
CA LYS A 182 2.71 13.50 -6.54
C LYS A 182 4.03 12.74 -6.56
N ASN A 183 4.18 11.73 -5.70
CA ASN A 183 5.38 10.91 -5.64
C ASN A 183 5.55 10.06 -6.91
N ALA A 184 4.48 9.44 -7.41
CA ALA A 184 4.49 8.69 -8.66
C ALA A 184 4.84 9.56 -9.87
N GLY A 185 4.40 10.82 -9.87
CA GLY A 185 4.76 11.81 -10.90
C GLY A 185 6.24 12.18 -10.85
N ALA A 186 6.80 12.40 -9.66
CA ALA A 186 8.22 12.70 -9.49
C ALA A 186 9.10 11.52 -9.95
N GLU A 187 8.75 10.30 -9.61
CA GLU A 187 9.43 9.09 -10.10
C GLU A 187 9.32 8.96 -11.62
N ALA A 188 8.15 9.23 -12.21
CA ALA A 188 7.95 9.20 -13.66
C ALA A 188 8.85 10.23 -14.37
N GLU A 189 8.95 11.47 -13.85
CA GLU A 189 9.81 12.50 -14.43
C GLU A 189 11.29 12.13 -14.35
N GLN A 190 11.74 11.44 -13.29
CA GLN A 190 13.13 10.96 -13.20
C GLN A 190 13.46 9.88 -14.23
N LEU A 191 12.48 9.09 -14.64
CA LEU A 191 12.66 8.05 -15.66
C LEU A 191 12.49 8.58 -17.09
N LEU A 192 11.86 9.76 -17.26
CA LEU A 192 11.66 10.36 -18.57
C LEU A 192 13.00 10.85 -19.12
N ASN A 193 13.37 10.32 -20.30
CA ASN A 193 14.62 10.63 -21.01
C ASN A 193 14.30 10.87 -22.48
N GLU A 194 14.77 11.99 -23.04
CA GLU A 194 14.57 12.34 -24.45
C GLU A 194 15.16 11.30 -25.42
N GLN A 195 16.15 10.56 -24.97
CA GLN A 195 16.78 9.48 -25.75
C GLN A 195 16.00 8.15 -25.67
N SER A 196 15.00 8.07 -24.79
CA SER A 196 14.17 6.87 -24.65
C SER A 196 13.24 6.67 -25.85
N PRO A 197 13.10 5.44 -26.36
CA PRO A 197 12.06 5.13 -27.35
C PRO A 197 10.64 5.48 -26.92
N TRP A 198 10.36 5.60 -25.61
CA TRP A 198 9.07 5.99 -25.06
C TRP A 198 8.88 7.49 -24.90
N TRP A 199 9.88 8.32 -25.22
CA TRP A 199 9.76 9.79 -25.13
C TRP A 199 8.53 10.36 -25.86
N PRO A 200 8.14 9.88 -27.08
CA PRO A 200 6.91 10.32 -27.73
C PRO A 200 5.65 10.07 -26.92
N LEU A 201 5.67 9.10 -25.99
CA LEU A 201 4.53 8.71 -25.13
C LEU A 201 4.56 9.37 -23.74
N ARG A 202 5.43 10.34 -23.46
CA ARG A 202 5.59 10.99 -22.17
C ARG A 202 4.31 11.53 -21.56
N GLU A 203 3.38 12.04 -22.38
CA GLU A 203 2.08 12.52 -21.88
C GLU A 203 1.20 11.38 -21.39
N GLY A 204 1.25 10.22 -22.01
CA GLY A 204 0.58 9.01 -21.54
C GLY A 204 1.17 8.50 -20.21
N ILE A 205 2.49 8.60 -20.04
CA ILE A 205 3.20 8.25 -18.79
C ILE A 205 2.76 9.20 -17.67
N ARG A 206 2.75 10.52 -17.93
CA ARG A 206 2.28 11.55 -17.00
C ARG A 206 0.81 11.38 -16.62
N ALA A 207 -0.03 11.08 -17.61
CA ALA A 207 -1.45 10.81 -17.40
C ALA A 207 -1.65 9.57 -16.49
N ARG A 208 -0.83 8.52 -16.69
CA ARG A 208 -0.89 7.33 -15.84
C ARG A 208 -0.48 7.62 -14.39
N ALA A 209 0.57 8.40 -14.18
CA ALA A 209 1.03 8.79 -12.85
C ALA A 209 -0.06 9.57 -12.07
N LYS A 210 -0.84 10.38 -12.78
CA LYS A 210 -1.93 11.19 -12.18
C LYS A 210 -3.27 10.44 -12.09
N ALA A 211 -3.42 9.26 -12.70
CA ALA A 211 -4.72 8.59 -12.85
C ALA A 211 -5.40 8.24 -11.50
N SER A 212 -4.65 8.08 -10.42
CA SER A 212 -5.21 7.84 -9.08
C SER A 212 -5.86 9.09 -8.45
N GLN A 213 -5.73 10.26 -9.07
CA GLN A 213 -6.34 11.52 -8.61
C GLN A 213 -7.55 11.95 -9.45
N ASP A 214 -8.02 11.07 -10.33
CA ASP A 214 -9.29 11.29 -11.03
C ASP A 214 -10.46 10.94 -10.08
N LYS A 215 -11.12 11.98 -9.55
CA LYS A 215 -12.21 11.87 -8.56
C LYS A 215 -11.86 10.96 -7.38
N PRO A 216 -10.77 11.22 -6.66
CA PRO A 216 -10.33 10.35 -5.58
C PRO A 216 -11.27 10.44 -4.39
N THR A 217 -11.48 9.31 -3.70
CA THR A 217 -12.14 9.27 -2.40
C THR A 217 -11.24 9.93 -1.35
N PRO A 218 -11.75 10.75 -0.43
CA PRO A 218 -10.97 11.30 0.68
C PRO A 218 -10.28 10.20 1.51
N ALA A 219 -9.03 10.43 1.93
CA ALA A 219 -8.29 9.46 2.74
C ALA A 219 -8.95 9.22 4.11
N SER A 220 -9.64 10.22 4.67
CA SER A 220 -10.41 10.09 5.91
C SER A 220 -11.61 9.15 5.76
N GLU A 221 -12.31 9.19 4.63
CA GLU A 221 -13.41 8.29 4.32
C GLU A 221 -12.89 6.85 4.15
N PHE A 222 -11.79 6.69 3.42
CA PHE A 222 -11.11 5.39 3.31
C PHE A 222 -10.75 4.83 4.69
N ALA A 223 -10.16 5.66 5.57
CA ALA A 223 -9.73 5.24 6.89
C ALA A 223 -10.92 4.86 7.78
N ALA A 224 -12.03 5.60 7.72
CA ALA A 224 -13.24 5.29 8.46
C ALA A 224 -13.87 3.96 8.02
N ASP A 225 -13.93 3.70 6.72
CA ASP A 225 -14.47 2.45 6.20
C ASP A 225 -13.56 1.25 6.52
N LEU A 226 -12.23 1.43 6.48
CA LEU A 226 -11.32 0.37 6.91
C LEU A 226 -11.45 0.09 8.41
N LEU A 227 -11.56 1.12 9.25
CA LEU A 227 -11.77 0.92 10.69
C LEU A 227 -13.04 0.12 10.97
N LYS A 228 -14.18 0.45 10.30
CA LYS A 228 -15.41 -0.33 10.40
C LYS A 228 -15.20 -1.81 10.05
N ALA A 229 -14.39 -2.10 9.03
CA ALA A 229 -14.09 -3.48 8.65
C ALA A 229 -13.20 -4.19 9.69
N VAL A 230 -12.23 -3.48 10.27
CA VAL A 230 -11.33 -4.01 11.31
C VAL A 230 -12.08 -4.32 12.62
N GLN A 231 -13.08 -3.51 12.97
CA GLN A 231 -13.84 -3.64 14.20
C GLN A 231 -14.96 -4.70 14.14
N GLN A 232 -15.15 -5.38 13.01
CA GLN A 232 -16.12 -6.48 12.93
C GLN A 232 -15.62 -7.69 13.75
N ASP A 233 -16.53 -8.43 14.37
CA ASP A 233 -16.20 -9.68 15.09
C ASP A 233 -15.45 -10.67 14.19
N LYS A 234 -15.83 -10.72 12.91
CA LYS A 234 -15.20 -11.51 11.86
C LYS A 234 -14.75 -10.57 10.72
N PRO A 235 -13.57 -9.94 10.83
CA PRO A 235 -13.06 -9.06 9.79
C PRO A 235 -13.02 -9.78 8.44
N PRO A 236 -13.45 -9.12 7.35
CA PRO A 236 -13.49 -9.74 6.03
C PRO A 236 -12.08 -10.02 5.50
N ARG A 237 -11.96 -11.05 4.66
CA ARG A 237 -10.68 -11.42 4.02
C ARG A 237 -10.19 -10.36 3.04
N LEU A 238 -11.14 -9.72 2.35
CA LEU A 238 -10.90 -8.73 1.29
C LEU A 238 -11.86 -7.56 1.46
N VAL A 239 -11.29 -6.35 1.44
CA VAL A 239 -12.05 -5.09 1.47
C VAL A 239 -11.66 -4.24 0.25
N ARG A 240 -12.64 -3.72 -0.45
CA ARG A 240 -12.47 -2.79 -1.58
C ARG A 240 -13.06 -1.45 -1.23
N ILE A 241 -12.23 -0.41 -1.15
CA ILE A 241 -12.63 0.94 -0.71
C ILE A 241 -12.14 1.99 -1.71
N GLY A 242 -12.97 2.99 -1.93
CA GLY A 242 -12.65 4.14 -2.77
C GLY A 242 -13.11 3.98 -4.23
N ASN A 243 -13.01 5.09 -4.96
CA ASN A 243 -13.51 5.18 -6.33
C ASN A 243 -12.82 4.17 -7.25
N GLY A 244 -13.61 3.43 -8.02
CA GLY A 244 -13.14 2.39 -8.93
C GLY A 244 -12.73 1.08 -8.25
N SER A 245 -12.76 0.97 -6.91
CA SER A 245 -12.29 -0.21 -6.18
C SER A 245 -13.06 -1.49 -6.50
N ARG A 246 -14.33 -1.39 -6.89
CA ARG A 246 -15.16 -2.53 -7.31
C ARG A 246 -15.26 -2.64 -8.82
N ALA A 247 -15.43 -1.50 -9.53
CA ALA A 247 -15.63 -1.49 -10.97
C ALA A 247 -14.40 -1.97 -11.74
N LEU A 248 -13.18 -1.55 -11.36
CA LEU A 248 -11.97 -1.92 -12.09
C LEU A 248 -11.66 -3.42 -12.03
N PRO A 249 -11.70 -4.11 -10.86
CA PRO A 249 -11.58 -5.56 -10.81
C PRO A 249 -12.69 -6.30 -11.55
N LEU A 250 -13.93 -5.78 -11.52
CA LEU A 250 -15.04 -6.36 -12.27
C LEU A 250 -14.79 -6.29 -13.77
N LEU A 251 -14.36 -5.14 -14.29
CA LEU A 251 -13.97 -4.98 -15.69
C LEU A 251 -12.84 -5.93 -16.09
N ALA A 252 -11.82 -6.07 -15.23
CA ALA A 252 -10.70 -6.98 -15.46
C ALA A 252 -11.13 -8.45 -15.59
N ASN A 253 -12.17 -8.85 -14.85
CA ASN A 253 -12.67 -10.22 -14.85
C ASN A 253 -13.70 -10.51 -15.93
N LEU A 254 -14.48 -9.52 -16.36
CA LEU A 254 -15.60 -9.72 -17.30
C LEU A 254 -15.23 -9.41 -18.75
N LEU A 255 -14.34 -8.45 -19.00
CA LEU A 255 -13.99 -8.09 -20.37
C LEU A 255 -12.95 -9.05 -20.95
N PRO A 256 -13.07 -9.42 -22.24
CA PRO A 256 -12.01 -10.09 -22.96
C PRO A 256 -10.71 -9.30 -22.86
N LYS A 257 -9.61 -9.98 -22.49
CA LYS A 257 -8.33 -9.35 -22.18
C LYS A 257 -7.84 -8.40 -23.30
N GLY A 258 -7.91 -8.83 -24.55
CA GLY A 258 -7.51 -8.00 -25.70
C GLY A 258 -8.34 -6.74 -25.88
N LEU A 259 -9.64 -6.74 -25.52
CA LEU A 259 -10.48 -5.56 -25.58
C LEU A 259 -10.11 -4.56 -24.47
N LEU A 260 -9.87 -5.07 -23.27
CA LEU A 260 -9.42 -4.27 -22.13
C LEU A 260 -8.07 -3.62 -22.41
N GLU A 261 -7.10 -4.40 -22.92
CA GLU A 261 -5.78 -3.92 -23.31
C GLU A 261 -5.86 -2.80 -24.37
N LYS A 262 -6.65 -3.00 -25.43
CA LYS A 262 -6.87 -1.97 -26.47
C LYS A 262 -7.42 -0.66 -25.87
N GLY A 263 -8.39 -0.76 -24.96
CA GLY A 263 -8.95 0.41 -24.27
C GLY A 263 -7.92 1.14 -23.42
N LEU A 264 -7.11 0.39 -22.65
CA LEU A 264 -6.04 0.95 -21.82
C LEU A 264 -4.91 1.56 -22.66
N MET A 265 -4.50 0.89 -23.74
CA MET A 265 -3.52 1.42 -24.70
C MET A 265 -3.98 2.76 -25.29
N LYS A 266 -5.23 2.84 -25.74
CA LYS A 266 -5.82 4.07 -26.26
C LYS A 266 -5.84 5.18 -25.20
N ARG A 267 -6.26 4.84 -23.97
CA ARG A 267 -6.33 5.80 -22.84
C ARG A 267 -4.98 6.44 -22.52
N PHE A 268 -3.87 5.70 -22.65
CA PHE A 268 -2.54 6.15 -22.30
C PHE A 268 -1.63 6.41 -23.51
N GLY A 269 -2.21 6.62 -24.70
CA GLY A 269 -1.50 7.07 -25.88
C GLY A 269 -0.74 6.01 -26.68
N LEU A 270 -0.91 4.72 -26.35
CA LEU A 270 -0.23 3.60 -27.03
C LEU A 270 -0.98 3.10 -28.28
N GLY A 271 -1.96 3.85 -28.78
CA GLY A 271 -2.80 3.43 -29.89
C GLY A 271 -2.20 3.62 -31.29
N ALA A 272 -1.14 4.41 -31.43
CA ALA A 272 -0.45 4.65 -32.69
C ALA A 272 0.88 3.85 -32.72
N LYS A 273 1.35 3.51 -33.94
CA LYS A 273 2.73 3.04 -34.15
C LYS A 273 3.67 4.23 -34.00
N LEU A 274 4.78 4.03 -33.32
CA LEU A 274 5.87 5.00 -33.15
C LEU A 274 6.81 4.94 -34.35
#